data_4420e42bdaafb20cdb24e2ba16a560f8
#
_entry.id   4420e42bdaafb20cdb24e2ba16a560f8
#
_cell.length_a   1.000
_cell.length_b   1.000
_cell.length_c   1.000
_cell.angle_alpha   90.00
_cell.angle_beta   90.00
_cell.angle_gamma   90.00
#
_symmetry.space_group_name_H-M   'P 1'
#
loop_
_entity.id
_entity.type
_entity.pdbx_description
1 polymer ?
#
loop_
_entity_poly.entity_id
_entity_poly.type
_entity_poly.pdbx_seq_one_letter_code
_entity_poly.pdbx_strand_id
1 'polypeptide(L)'
;GAGSGALTRLLYEMDGIGTLTTWEKLRARVYQMFRRKAPVRNWHVMFMGSTNRPDVLDPALVRPGRFDRKIAVGLPDRGGRREIVKYYLSKIKHDETVDIEALVSDTSWATPARIMSAVTKDAVRLALFDGRDKISQRDIELAFQEQAIGLENPIEEMEEDQRRQVAYHEAGHAVAQYHLRPDERIVRVSIIRRADALGYVLPVSNFDVYAMPLRRFVADIMVSMAGHVATKVFFGEYWTGATGDFQNVRARLWQLAHYGYFGPPITMDSAMGAEGGYNGRGKIVEKFWQQLEDQTEQLLRTHRIE
;
A
#
# COMPACT_ATOMS: atom_id res chain seq x y z
N GLY A 1 5.05 19.39 -26.72
CA GLY A 1 4.59 19.58 -28.11
C GLY A 1 4.30 18.28 -28.89
N ALA A 2 4.98 17.17 -28.60
CA ALA A 2 4.79 15.91 -29.37
C ALA A 2 3.53 15.11 -28.99
N GLY A 3 3.01 15.28 -27.78
CA GLY A 3 1.85 14.52 -27.30
C GLY A 3 0.50 14.94 -27.88
N SER A 4 0.33 16.20 -28.25
CA SER A 4 -0.95 16.72 -28.75
C SER A 4 -1.29 16.21 -30.16
N GLY A 5 -0.30 15.98 -31.00
CA GLY A 5 -0.50 15.48 -32.36
C GLY A 5 -0.95 14.01 -32.41
N ALA A 6 -0.35 13.17 -31.58
CA ALA A 6 -0.71 11.75 -31.49
C ALA A 6 -2.13 11.56 -30.93
N LEU A 7 -2.49 12.31 -29.89
CA LEU A 7 -3.82 12.32 -29.31
C LEU A 7 -4.88 12.76 -30.33
N THR A 8 -4.66 13.87 -31.00
CA THR A 8 -5.57 14.39 -32.03
C THR A 8 -5.78 13.39 -33.16
N ARG A 9 -4.69 12.73 -33.59
CA ARG A 9 -4.78 11.70 -34.62
C ARG A 9 -5.55 10.47 -34.14
N LEU A 10 -5.32 10.00 -32.91
CA LEU A 10 -6.07 8.90 -32.32
C LEU A 10 -7.57 9.21 -32.26
N LEU A 11 -7.95 10.40 -31.77
CA LEU A 11 -9.33 10.85 -31.71
C LEU A 11 -9.97 10.92 -33.10
N TYR A 12 -9.23 11.43 -34.09
CA TYR A 12 -9.71 11.49 -35.47
C TYR A 12 -9.97 10.09 -36.06
N GLU A 13 -9.06 9.15 -35.85
CA GLU A 13 -9.21 7.78 -36.34
C GLU A 13 -10.36 7.04 -35.64
N MET A 14 -10.54 7.26 -34.33
CA MET A 14 -11.66 6.66 -33.57
C MET A 14 -13.01 7.20 -34.06
N ASP A 15 -13.13 8.52 -34.27
CA ASP A 15 -14.36 9.15 -34.75
C ASP A 15 -14.63 8.82 -36.24
N GLY A 16 -13.57 8.49 -36.98
CA GLY A 16 -13.67 8.13 -38.40
C GLY A 16 -14.15 6.70 -38.65
N ILE A 17 -14.15 5.83 -37.61
CA ILE A 17 -14.61 4.45 -37.75
C ILE A 17 -16.12 4.41 -37.94
N GLY A 18 -16.55 3.83 -39.06
CA GLY A 18 -17.95 3.79 -39.47
C GLY A 18 -18.42 4.97 -40.34
N THR A 19 -17.58 5.97 -40.55
CA THR A 19 -17.89 7.01 -41.53
C THR A 19 -17.53 6.54 -42.94
N LEU A 20 -18.45 6.76 -43.90
CA LEU A 20 -18.21 6.41 -45.30
C LEU A 20 -17.11 7.30 -45.88
N THR A 21 -16.10 6.68 -46.48
CA THR A 21 -15.09 7.39 -47.28
C THR A 21 -15.72 8.12 -48.46
N THR A 22 -15.03 9.05 -49.04
CA THR A 22 -15.53 9.82 -50.20
C THR A 22 -15.93 8.91 -51.37
N TRP A 23 -15.17 7.84 -51.61
CA TRP A 23 -15.48 6.80 -52.59
C TRP A 23 -16.70 5.95 -52.22
N GLU A 24 -16.88 5.61 -50.98
CA GLU A 24 -18.04 4.88 -50.50
C GLU A 24 -19.32 5.74 -50.58
N LYS A 25 -19.22 7.03 -50.29
CA LYS A 25 -20.30 7.99 -50.49
C LYS A 25 -20.69 8.08 -51.96
N LEU A 26 -19.71 8.19 -52.87
CA LEU A 26 -19.97 8.21 -54.30
C LEU A 26 -20.61 6.91 -54.78
N ARG A 27 -20.07 5.77 -54.33
CA ARG A 27 -20.63 4.47 -54.63
C ARG A 27 -22.07 4.28 -54.07
N ALA A 28 -22.30 4.76 -52.86
CA ALA A 28 -23.67 4.75 -52.29
C ALA A 28 -24.66 5.57 -53.12
N ARG A 29 -24.25 6.74 -53.65
CA ARG A 29 -25.09 7.54 -54.54
C ARG A 29 -25.43 6.79 -55.86
N VAL A 30 -24.43 6.10 -56.45
CA VAL A 30 -24.64 5.29 -57.63
C VAL A 30 -25.63 4.15 -57.38
N TYR A 31 -25.51 3.45 -56.25
CA TYR A 31 -26.44 2.39 -55.85
C TYR A 31 -27.88 2.94 -55.62
N GLN A 32 -27.99 4.13 -55.04
CA GLN A 32 -29.30 4.80 -54.86
C GLN A 32 -29.96 5.15 -56.18
N MET A 33 -29.18 5.57 -57.20
CA MET A 33 -29.70 5.87 -58.52
C MET A 33 -30.28 4.64 -59.22
N PHE A 34 -29.80 3.45 -58.90
CA PHE A 34 -30.35 2.16 -59.32
C PHE A 34 -31.38 1.55 -58.35
N ARG A 35 -31.86 2.31 -57.37
CA ARG A 35 -32.78 1.86 -56.29
C ARG A 35 -32.29 0.64 -55.55
N ARG A 36 -30.97 0.43 -55.45
CA ARG A 36 -30.34 -0.63 -54.69
C ARG A 36 -29.68 -0.09 -53.43
N LYS A 37 -29.70 -0.88 -52.34
CA LYS A 37 -28.98 -0.53 -51.11
C LYS A 37 -27.48 -0.79 -51.35
N ALA A 38 -26.66 0.22 -51.07
CA ALA A 38 -25.21 0.06 -51.08
C ALA A 38 -24.76 -0.96 -49.99
N PRO A 39 -23.82 -1.80 -50.27
CA PRO A 39 -23.27 -2.67 -49.23
C PRO A 39 -22.59 -1.81 -48.16
N VAL A 40 -23.08 -1.89 -46.93
CA VAL A 40 -22.50 -1.24 -45.77
C VAL A 40 -21.46 -2.16 -45.17
N ARG A 41 -20.23 -1.66 -45.02
CA ARG A 41 -19.20 -2.36 -44.24
C ARG A 41 -19.47 -2.08 -42.77
N ASN A 42 -19.97 -3.07 -42.05
CA ASN A 42 -20.07 -2.99 -40.60
C ASN A 42 -18.74 -3.39 -40.00
N TRP A 43 -17.94 -2.41 -39.61
CA TRP A 43 -16.73 -2.66 -38.85
C TRP A 43 -17.11 -2.66 -37.36
N HIS A 44 -16.95 -3.82 -36.73
CA HIS A 44 -17.03 -3.93 -35.29
C HIS A 44 -15.61 -3.89 -34.74
N VAL A 45 -15.16 -2.73 -34.31
CA VAL A 45 -13.83 -2.54 -33.72
C VAL A 45 -14.01 -2.20 -32.26
N MET A 46 -13.33 -2.95 -31.38
CA MET A 46 -13.27 -2.65 -29.97
C MET A 46 -11.91 -2.04 -29.66
N PHE A 47 -11.91 -0.87 -29.04
CA PHE A 47 -10.70 -0.24 -28.51
C PHE A 47 -10.57 -0.58 -27.04
N MET A 48 -9.41 -1.05 -26.63
CA MET A 48 -9.05 -1.24 -25.23
C MET A 48 -7.75 -0.53 -24.95
N GLY A 49 -7.72 0.24 -23.87
CA GLY A 49 -6.54 0.92 -23.36
C GLY A 49 -6.39 0.64 -21.88
N SER A 50 -5.15 0.62 -21.39
CA SER A 50 -4.87 0.50 -19.97
C SER A 50 -3.97 1.64 -19.51
N THR A 51 -4.21 2.14 -18.32
CA THR A 51 -3.41 3.17 -17.67
C THR A 51 -3.42 2.99 -16.17
N ASN A 52 -2.32 3.31 -15.53
CA ASN A 52 -2.23 3.44 -14.06
C ASN A 52 -2.51 4.87 -13.58
N ARG A 53 -2.74 5.80 -14.50
CA ARG A 53 -3.03 7.22 -14.21
C ARG A 53 -4.28 7.68 -14.96
N PRO A 54 -5.46 7.29 -14.50
CA PRO A 54 -6.72 7.70 -15.13
C PRO A 54 -6.99 9.20 -14.99
N ASP A 55 -6.40 9.86 -14.00
CA ASP A 55 -6.50 11.28 -13.68
C ASP A 55 -5.88 12.19 -14.74
N VAL A 56 -4.89 11.72 -15.49
CA VAL A 56 -4.19 12.49 -16.54
C VAL A 56 -4.74 12.24 -17.95
N LEU A 57 -5.73 11.36 -18.10
CA LEU A 57 -6.35 11.11 -19.40
C LEU A 57 -7.11 12.35 -19.88
N ASP A 58 -6.91 12.71 -21.15
CA ASP A 58 -7.68 13.77 -21.76
C ASP A 58 -9.19 13.42 -21.70
N PRO A 59 -10.05 14.32 -21.19
CA PRO A 59 -11.49 14.10 -21.13
C PRO A 59 -12.11 13.74 -22.46
N ALA A 60 -11.52 14.17 -23.58
CA ALA A 60 -11.99 13.82 -24.92
C ALA A 60 -11.90 12.32 -25.22
N LEU A 61 -10.91 11.60 -24.64
CA LEU A 61 -10.76 10.16 -24.84
C LEU A 61 -11.86 9.34 -24.14
N VAL A 62 -12.41 9.84 -23.06
CA VAL A 62 -13.35 9.10 -22.19
C VAL A 62 -14.81 9.47 -22.42
N ARG A 63 -15.10 10.15 -23.53
CA ARG A 63 -16.47 10.49 -23.96
C ARG A 63 -17.18 9.29 -24.61
N PRO A 64 -18.54 9.26 -24.56
CA PRO A 64 -19.32 8.25 -25.29
C PRO A 64 -18.90 8.12 -26.76
N GLY A 65 -18.82 6.86 -27.22
CA GLY A 65 -18.36 6.53 -28.56
C GLY A 65 -16.84 6.36 -28.71
N ARG A 66 -16.07 6.51 -27.64
CA ARG A 66 -14.63 6.27 -27.57
C ARG A 66 -14.32 5.30 -26.44
N PHE A 67 -13.48 5.63 -25.45
CA PHE A 67 -13.30 4.82 -24.24
C PHE A 67 -14.41 5.14 -23.23
N ASP A 68 -15.62 4.75 -23.55
CA ASP A 68 -16.83 5.07 -22.77
C ASP A 68 -17.01 4.17 -21.53
N ARG A 69 -16.36 3.01 -21.49
CA ARG A 69 -16.36 2.10 -20.35
C ARG A 69 -15.04 2.14 -19.62
N LYS A 70 -15.12 2.46 -18.33
CA LYS A 70 -13.98 2.44 -17.41
C LYS A 70 -14.10 1.25 -16.50
N ILE A 71 -13.10 0.37 -16.51
CA ILE A 71 -13.03 -0.78 -15.64
C ILE A 71 -11.87 -0.54 -14.69
N ALA A 72 -12.17 -0.35 -13.41
CA ALA A 72 -11.15 -0.26 -12.39
C ALA A 72 -10.68 -1.67 -12.04
N VAL A 73 -9.37 -1.93 -12.25
CA VAL A 73 -8.73 -3.16 -11.81
C VAL A 73 -8.05 -2.86 -10.47
N GLY A 74 -8.70 -3.26 -9.39
CA GLY A 74 -8.20 -3.07 -8.03
C GLY A 74 -7.19 -4.13 -7.61
N LEU A 75 -6.77 -4.06 -6.34
CA LEU A 75 -5.96 -5.10 -5.73
C LEU A 75 -6.78 -6.40 -5.65
N PRO A 76 -6.13 -7.57 -5.80
CA PRO A 76 -6.81 -8.84 -5.68
C PRO A 76 -7.27 -9.07 -4.24
N ASP A 77 -8.45 -9.62 -4.09
CA ASP A 77 -8.95 -10.16 -2.82
C ASP A 77 -8.18 -11.45 -2.45
N ARG A 78 -8.50 -12.02 -1.30
CA ARG A 78 -7.85 -13.25 -0.82
C ARG A 78 -7.94 -14.40 -1.84
N GLY A 79 -9.09 -14.57 -2.51
CA GLY A 79 -9.28 -15.58 -3.55
C GLY A 79 -8.40 -15.33 -4.77
N GLY A 80 -8.39 -14.10 -5.26
CA GLY A 80 -7.53 -13.67 -6.37
C GLY A 80 -6.04 -13.85 -6.06
N ARG A 81 -5.60 -13.49 -4.84
CA ARG A 81 -4.20 -13.72 -4.43
C ARG A 81 -3.83 -15.19 -4.40
N ARG A 82 -4.74 -16.07 -3.93
CA ARG A 82 -4.53 -17.54 -3.95
C ARG A 82 -4.26 -18.04 -5.36
N GLU A 83 -5.07 -17.64 -6.31
CA GLU A 83 -4.88 -18.06 -7.71
C GLU A 83 -3.58 -17.49 -8.31
N ILE A 84 -3.21 -16.26 -7.97
CA ILE A 84 -1.95 -15.65 -8.39
C ILE A 84 -0.75 -16.39 -7.80
N VAL A 85 -0.77 -16.68 -6.49
CA VAL A 85 0.31 -17.44 -5.81
C VAL A 85 0.44 -18.83 -6.44
N LYS A 86 -0.65 -19.58 -6.60
CA LYS A 86 -0.65 -20.89 -7.24
C LYS A 86 -0.06 -20.84 -8.65
N TYR A 87 -0.47 -19.84 -9.44
CA TYR A 87 0.01 -19.68 -10.81
C TYR A 87 1.53 -19.48 -10.85
N TYR A 88 2.08 -18.60 -10.01
CA TYR A 88 3.52 -18.36 -10.03
C TYR A 88 4.31 -19.52 -9.40
N LEU A 89 3.83 -20.16 -8.35
CA LEU A 89 4.45 -21.37 -7.80
C LEU A 89 4.49 -22.51 -8.82
N SER A 90 3.49 -22.68 -9.68
CA SER A 90 3.51 -23.68 -10.74
C SER A 90 4.61 -23.47 -11.80
N LYS A 91 5.24 -22.29 -11.83
CA LYS A 91 6.33 -21.96 -12.77
C LYS A 91 7.72 -22.15 -12.17
N ILE A 92 7.82 -22.36 -10.86
CA ILE A 92 9.08 -22.36 -10.12
C ILE A 92 9.18 -23.67 -9.32
N LYS A 93 10.37 -24.23 -9.25
CA LYS A 93 10.63 -25.38 -8.39
C LYS A 93 10.60 -24.92 -6.92
N HIS A 94 9.75 -25.50 -6.13
CA HIS A 94 9.64 -25.26 -4.69
C HIS A 94 9.69 -26.58 -3.92
N ASP A 95 10.02 -26.50 -2.65
CA ASP A 95 9.99 -27.63 -1.74
C ASP A 95 8.63 -27.79 -1.03
N GLU A 96 8.52 -28.78 -0.17
CA GLU A 96 7.28 -29.14 0.53
C GLU A 96 6.94 -28.19 1.68
N THR A 97 7.84 -27.26 2.04
CA THR A 97 7.59 -26.31 3.14
C THR A 97 6.64 -25.18 2.72
N VAL A 98 6.42 -24.99 1.41
CA VAL A 98 5.62 -23.87 0.89
C VAL A 98 4.14 -24.06 1.20
N ASP A 99 3.63 -23.21 2.09
CA ASP A 99 2.21 -23.14 2.46
C ASP A 99 1.53 -21.97 1.73
N ILE A 100 0.67 -22.33 0.77
CA ILE A 100 -0.07 -21.36 -0.04
C ILE A 100 -1.00 -20.48 0.81
N GLU A 101 -1.66 -21.03 1.83
CA GLU A 101 -2.58 -20.26 2.65
C GLU A 101 -1.84 -19.27 3.57
N ALA A 102 -0.69 -19.64 4.08
CA ALA A 102 0.20 -18.74 4.79
C ALA A 102 0.63 -17.57 3.88
N LEU A 103 1.10 -17.89 2.67
CA LEU A 103 1.51 -16.86 1.69
C LEU A 103 0.34 -15.94 1.31
N VAL A 104 -0.87 -16.47 1.12
CA VAL A 104 -2.05 -15.66 0.83
C VAL A 104 -2.39 -14.71 1.98
N SER A 105 -2.20 -15.16 3.21
CA SER A 105 -2.39 -14.31 4.39
C SER A 105 -1.32 -13.21 4.46
N ASP A 106 -0.06 -13.56 4.19
CA ASP A 106 1.09 -12.65 4.26
C ASP A 106 1.12 -11.61 3.12
N THR A 107 0.32 -11.84 2.07
CA THR A 107 0.24 -10.96 0.90
C THR A 107 -0.96 -10.03 0.91
N SER A 108 -1.57 -9.78 2.07
CA SER A 108 -2.65 -8.79 2.19
C SER A 108 -2.24 -7.46 1.55
N TRP A 109 -3.12 -6.93 0.69
CA TRP A 109 -2.89 -5.68 -0.07
C TRP A 109 -1.70 -5.71 -1.05
N ALA A 110 -1.11 -6.87 -1.33
CA ALA A 110 -0.06 -6.97 -2.33
C ALA A 110 -0.62 -6.90 -3.76
N THR A 111 0.10 -6.19 -4.62
CA THR A 111 -0.20 -6.20 -6.06
C THR A 111 0.22 -7.54 -6.69
N PRO A 112 -0.41 -7.98 -7.80
CA PRO A 112 0.04 -9.16 -8.54
C PRO A 112 1.51 -9.10 -8.93
N ALA A 113 2.01 -7.93 -9.31
CA ALA A 113 3.41 -7.71 -9.66
C ALA A 113 4.36 -7.94 -8.47
N ARG A 114 3.95 -7.51 -7.26
CA ARG A 114 4.71 -7.74 -6.03
C ARG A 114 4.78 -9.23 -5.70
N ILE A 115 3.65 -9.95 -5.76
CA ILE A 115 3.61 -11.41 -5.54
C ILE A 115 4.48 -12.12 -6.57
N MET A 116 4.35 -11.76 -7.84
CA MET A 116 5.18 -12.32 -8.92
C MET A 116 6.66 -12.13 -8.62
N SER A 117 7.11 -10.90 -8.34
CA SER A 117 8.52 -10.61 -8.09
C SER A 117 9.06 -11.39 -6.89
N ALA A 118 8.32 -11.41 -5.78
CA ALA A 118 8.72 -12.14 -4.58
C ALA A 118 8.93 -13.63 -4.86
N VAL A 119 7.96 -14.27 -5.53
CA VAL A 119 7.99 -15.73 -5.78
C VAL A 119 8.98 -16.10 -6.89
N THR A 120 9.00 -15.36 -8.02
CA THR A 120 9.73 -15.81 -9.22
C THR A 120 11.12 -15.22 -9.36
N LYS A 121 11.45 -14.16 -8.63
CA LYS A 121 12.74 -13.48 -8.72
C LYS A 121 13.47 -13.49 -7.38
N ASP A 122 12.88 -12.87 -6.36
CA ASP A 122 13.59 -12.62 -5.11
C ASP A 122 13.80 -13.90 -4.31
N ALA A 123 12.78 -14.76 -4.16
CA ALA A 123 12.93 -16.06 -3.50
C ALA A 123 13.87 -16.99 -4.26
N VAL A 124 13.84 -16.98 -5.59
CA VAL A 124 14.75 -17.76 -6.42
C VAL A 124 16.19 -17.28 -6.24
N ARG A 125 16.42 -15.97 -6.18
CA ARG A 125 17.72 -15.37 -5.90
C ARG A 125 18.26 -15.85 -4.54
N LEU A 126 17.42 -15.80 -3.49
CA LEU A 126 17.79 -16.25 -2.15
C LEU A 126 18.17 -17.74 -2.13
N ALA A 127 17.37 -18.61 -2.73
CA ALA A 127 17.67 -20.03 -2.83
C ALA A 127 18.98 -20.32 -3.57
N LEU A 128 19.22 -19.59 -4.69
CA LEU A 128 20.44 -19.74 -5.48
C LEU A 128 21.70 -19.28 -4.69
N PHE A 129 21.60 -18.21 -3.90
CA PHE A 129 22.72 -17.79 -3.03
C PHE A 129 23.06 -18.82 -1.96
N ASP A 130 22.05 -19.58 -1.50
CA ASP A 130 22.26 -20.72 -0.59
C ASP A 130 22.67 -22.03 -1.31
N GLY A 131 22.90 -21.99 -2.62
CA GLY A 131 23.27 -23.16 -3.42
C GLY A 131 22.11 -24.15 -3.67
N ARG A 132 20.86 -23.72 -3.48
CA ARG A 132 19.66 -24.57 -3.66
C ARG A 132 19.00 -24.30 -5.01
N ASP A 133 18.38 -25.33 -5.60
CA ASP A 133 17.63 -25.25 -6.87
C ASP A 133 16.11 -25.18 -6.68
N LYS A 134 15.66 -25.20 -5.42
CA LYS A 134 14.25 -25.08 -5.03
C LYS A 134 14.10 -23.98 -4.01
N ILE A 135 13.01 -23.20 -4.14
CA ILE A 135 12.63 -22.21 -3.13
C ILE A 135 11.88 -22.87 -1.98
N SER A 136 12.02 -22.34 -0.78
CA SER A 136 11.30 -22.72 0.42
C SER A 136 10.31 -21.63 0.84
N GLN A 137 9.44 -21.94 1.79
CA GLN A 137 8.57 -20.96 2.44
C GLN A 137 9.37 -19.76 2.96
N ARG A 138 10.51 -20.03 3.62
CA ARG A 138 11.39 -19.02 4.19
C ARG A 138 11.94 -18.04 3.14
N ASP A 139 12.29 -18.54 1.96
CA ASP A 139 12.81 -17.66 0.89
C ASP A 139 11.74 -16.67 0.41
N ILE A 140 10.49 -17.13 0.31
CA ILE A 140 9.38 -16.28 -0.11
C ILE A 140 9.07 -15.25 0.98
N GLU A 141 9.05 -15.67 2.25
CA GLU A 141 8.85 -14.76 3.38
C GLU A 141 9.94 -13.68 3.46
N LEU A 142 11.20 -14.06 3.29
CA LEU A 142 12.32 -13.12 3.23
C LEU A 142 12.20 -12.18 2.04
N ALA A 143 11.81 -12.69 0.88
CA ALA A 143 11.58 -11.87 -0.32
C ALA A 143 10.50 -10.81 -0.08
N PHE A 144 9.37 -11.17 0.55
CA PHE A 144 8.34 -10.20 0.93
C PHE A 144 8.83 -9.19 1.95
N GLN A 145 9.65 -9.61 2.92
CA GLN A 145 10.26 -8.71 3.90
C GLN A 145 11.22 -7.72 3.22
N GLU A 146 12.11 -8.20 2.33
CA GLU A 146 13.01 -7.32 1.57
C GLU A 146 12.24 -6.30 0.72
N GLN A 147 11.14 -6.71 0.10
CA GLN A 147 10.28 -5.80 -0.66
C GLN A 147 9.52 -4.80 0.22
N ALA A 148 9.21 -5.15 1.46
CA ALA A 148 8.47 -4.28 2.37
C ALA A 148 9.36 -3.21 3.02
N ILE A 149 10.55 -3.59 3.46
CA ILE A 149 11.43 -2.79 4.32
C ILE A 149 12.87 -2.66 3.80
N GLY A 150 13.17 -3.19 2.62
CA GLY A 150 14.51 -3.11 2.01
C GLY A 150 15.43 -4.25 2.45
N LEU A 151 16.63 -4.24 1.88
CA LEU A 151 17.69 -5.21 2.19
C LEU A 151 18.29 -4.95 3.57
N GLU A 152 18.79 -6.01 4.19
CA GLU A 152 19.57 -5.90 5.43
C GLU A 152 20.87 -5.14 5.18
N ASN A 153 21.15 -4.20 6.07
CA ASN A 153 22.40 -3.43 6.09
C ASN A 153 22.87 -3.34 7.55
N PRO A 154 23.41 -4.44 8.11
CA PRO A 154 23.83 -4.49 9.50
C PRO A 154 24.87 -3.42 9.80
N ILE A 155 24.77 -2.81 10.98
CA ILE A 155 25.81 -1.93 11.53
C ILE A 155 26.74 -2.83 12.32
N GLU A 156 27.99 -3.02 11.81
CA GLU A 156 28.95 -3.94 12.41
C GLU A 156 29.42 -3.46 13.79
N GLU A 157 29.63 -2.15 13.95
CA GLU A 157 30.09 -1.54 15.19
C GLU A 157 29.03 -0.59 15.76
N MET A 158 28.01 -1.15 16.41
CA MET A 158 27.04 -0.40 17.19
C MET A 158 27.35 -0.54 18.68
N GLU A 159 27.47 0.58 19.38
CA GLU A 159 27.65 0.59 20.83
C GLU A 159 26.52 -0.17 21.54
N GLU A 160 26.86 -0.89 22.60
CA GLU A 160 25.90 -1.77 23.30
C GLU A 160 24.71 -0.99 23.87
N ASP A 161 24.92 0.23 24.38
CA ASP A 161 23.85 1.07 24.88
C ASP A 161 22.89 1.50 23.76
N GLN A 162 23.41 1.82 22.59
CA GLN A 162 22.59 2.13 21.43
C GLN A 162 21.81 0.88 20.96
N ARG A 163 22.48 -0.27 20.92
CA ARG A 163 21.85 -1.56 20.57
C ARG A 163 20.70 -1.89 21.52
N ARG A 164 20.94 -1.77 22.83
CA ARG A 164 19.90 -2.00 23.83
C ARG A 164 18.71 -1.09 23.65
N GLN A 165 18.94 0.18 23.35
CA GLN A 165 17.88 1.13 23.17
C GLN A 165 17.04 0.88 21.92
N VAL A 166 17.66 0.55 20.77
CA VAL A 166 16.94 0.11 19.59
C VAL A 166 16.11 -1.14 19.94
N ALA A 167 16.68 -2.08 20.67
CA ALA A 167 15.97 -3.30 21.07
C ALA A 167 14.73 -3.02 21.95
N TYR A 168 14.86 -2.13 22.94
CA TYR A 168 13.72 -1.77 23.79
C TYR A 168 12.70 -0.93 23.04
N HIS A 169 13.12 -0.08 22.11
CA HIS A 169 12.23 0.65 21.23
C HIS A 169 11.36 -0.30 20.40
N GLU A 170 11.98 -1.25 19.70
CA GLU A 170 11.25 -2.25 18.91
C GLU A 170 10.42 -3.19 19.77
N ALA A 171 10.91 -3.56 20.95
CA ALA A 171 10.13 -4.35 21.90
C ALA A 171 8.87 -3.59 22.37
N GLY A 172 8.96 -2.28 22.57
CA GLY A 172 7.81 -1.44 22.87
C GLY A 172 6.73 -1.52 21.81
N HIS A 173 7.11 -1.37 20.55
CA HIS A 173 6.19 -1.54 19.43
C HIS A 173 5.60 -2.95 19.40
N ALA A 174 6.41 -3.99 19.60
CA ALA A 174 5.96 -5.37 19.55
C ALA A 174 4.95 -5.69 20.68
N VAL A 175 5.21 -5.26 21.91
CA VAL A 175 4.30 -5.45 23.05
C VAL A 175 2.98 -4.73 22.80
N ALA A 176 3.02 -3.47 22.40
CA ALA A 176 1.82 -2.71 22.08
C ALA A 176 1.03 -3.33 20.92
N GLN A 177 1.72 -3.76 19.87
CA GLN A 177 1.12 -4.46 18.72
C GLN A 177 0.41 -5.74 19.16
N TYR A 178 1.05 -6.56 19.97
CA TYR A 178 0.51 -7.83 20.44
C TYR A 178 -0.78 -7.66 21.25
N HIS A 179 -0.81 -6.68 22.13
CA HIS A 179 -1.97 -6.46 23.04
C HIS A 179 -3.09 -5.65 22.41
N LEU A 180 -2.75 -4.65 21.59
CA LEU A 180 -3.74 -3.73 21.01
C LEU A 180 -4.27 -4.18 19.65
N ARG A 181 -3.51 -5.03 18.95
CA ARG A 181 -3.82 -5.48 17.59
C ARG A 181 -3.83 -7.01 17.47
N PRO A 182 -4.73 -7.70 18.22
CA PRO A 182 -4.83 -9.17 18.20
C PRO A 182 -5.28 -9.73 16.83
N ASP A 183 -5.75 -8.88 15.95
CA ASP A 183 -6.13 -9.19 14.57
C ASP A 183 -4.92 -9.25 13.62
N GLU A 184 -3.73 -8.91 14.09
CA GLU A 184 -2.47 -9.00 13.37
C GLU A 184 -1.50 -9.90 14.12
N ARG A 185 -0.72 -10.66 13.37
CA ARG A 185 0.39 -11.43 13.94
C ARG A 185 1.71 -10.70 13.68
N ILE A 186 2.60 -10.73 14.64
CA ILE A 186 3.96 -10.23 14.48
C ILE A 186 4.78 -11.33 13.81
N VAL A 187 5.23 -11.08 12.61
CA VAL A 187 6.07 -12.01 11.84
C VAL A 187 7.52 -11.89 12.25
N ARG A 188 7.98 -10.66 12.51
CA ARG A 188 9.37 -10.41 12.87
C ARG A 188 9.51 -9.15 13.72
N VAL A 189 10.43 -9.23 14.69
CA VAL A 189 11.02 -8.10 15.40
C VAL A 189 12.51 -8.15 15.16
N SER A 190 13.13 -7.06 14.78
CA SER A 190 14.56 -7.04 14.42
C SER A 190 15.18 -5.69 14.77
N ILE A 191 16.43 -5.73 15.18
CA ILE A 191 17.32 -4.58 15.36
C ILE A 191 18.37 -4.51 14.25
N ILE A 192 18.21 -5.29 13.19
CA ILE A 192 19.07 -5.22 12.02
C ILE A 192 18.57 -4.05 11.15
N ARG A 193 19.46 -3.12 10.88
CA ARG A 193 19.16 -1.95 10.04
C ARG A 193 18.68 -2.38 8.66
N ARG A 194 17.61 -1.72 8.19
CA ARG A 194 17.13 -1.79 6.81
C ARG A 194 16.76 -0.38 6.33
N ALA A 195 17.28 0.02 5.18
CA ALA A 195 17.15 1.39 4.70
C ALA A 195 17.50 2.40 5.80
N ASP A 196 16.57 3.27 6.20
CA ASP A 196 16.77 4.30 7.23
C ASP A 196 16.33 3.86 8.65
N ALA A 197 15.72 2.66 8.78
CA ALA A 197 15.26 2.14 10.05
C ALA A 197 16.36 1.32 10.74
N LEU A 198 16.67 1.65 12.01
CA LEU A 198 17.65 0.92 12.83
C LEU A 198 17.13 -0.44 13.30
N GLY A 199 15.80 -0.56 13.43
CA GLY A 199 15.08 -1.77 13.76
C GLY A 199 13.67 -1.70 13.17
N TYR A 200 12.87 -2.74 13.36
CA TYR A 200 11.48 -2.76 12.92
C TYR A 200 10.68 -3.88 13.57
N VAL A 201 9.38 -3.66 13.67
CA VAL A 201 8.38 -4.69 13.92
C VAL A 201 7.58 -4.88 12.64
N LEU A 202 7.44 -6.12 12.18
CA LEU A 202 6.65 -6.46 10.99
C LEU A 202 5.36 -7.18 11.40
N PRO A 203 4.24 -6.47 11.53
CA PRO A 203 2.94 -7.07 11.69
C PRO A 203 2.34 -7.45 10.34
N VAL A 204 1.55 -8.51 10.32
CA VAL A 204 0.77 -8.94 9.16
C VAL A 204 -0.66 -9.19 9.60
N SER A 205 -1.60 -8.62 8.87
CA SER A 205 -3.03 -8.79 9.13
C SER A 205 -3.49 -10.20 8.77
N ASN A 206 -4.25 -10.83 9.64
CA ASN A 206 -4.79 -12.17 9.41
C ASN A 206 -5.89 -12.19 8.33
N PHE A 207 -6.43 -11.02 7.96
CA PHE A 207 -7.47 -10.86 6.95
C PHE A 207 -7.42 -9.49 6.30
N ASP A 208 -8.05 -9.37 5.14
CA ASP A 208 -8.16 -8.08 4.44
C ASP A 208 -9.12 -7.15 5.17
N VAL A 209 -8.69 -5.94 5.47
CA VAL A 209 -9.47 -4.95 6.24
C VAL A 209 -9.97 -3.87 5.30
N TYR A 210 -11.26 -3.89 4.99
CA TYR A 210 -11.91 -2.90 4.11
C TYR A 210 -12.51 -1.73 4.89
N ALA A 211 -12.83 -1.94 6.15
CA ALA A 211 -13.31 -0.91 7.05
C ALA A 211 -12.70 -1.09 8.45
N MET A 212 -12.30 0.00 9.06
CA MET A 212 -11.58 -0.02 10.34
C MET A 212 -12.41 0.71 11.40
N PRO A 213 -12.71 0.06 12.55
CA PRO A 213 -13.33 0.76 13.67
C PRO A 213 -12.36 1.75 14.31
N LEU A 214 -12.89 2.84 14.85
CA LEU A 214 -12.09 3.90 15.46
C LEU A 214 -11.10 3.38 16.52
N ARG A 215 -11.52 2.43 17.36
CA ARG A 215 -10.64 1.82 18.39
C ARG A 215 -9.36 1.22 17.80
N ARG A 216 -9.45 0.63 16.61
CA ARG A 216 -8.29 0.07 15.90
C ARG A 216 -7.37 1.17 15.43
N PHE A 217 -7.94 2.27 14.94
CA PHE A 217 -7.16 3.43 14.50
C PHE A 217 -6.41 4.08 15.68
N VAL A 218 -7.06 4.17 16.85
CA VAL A 218 -6.43 4.65 18.09
C VAL A 218 -5.33 3.69 18.54
N ALA A 219 -5.56 2.38 18.46
CA ALA A 219 -4.54 1.37 18.76
C ALA A 219 -3.29 1.54 17.89
N ASP A 220 -3.44 1.84 16.60
CA ASP A 220 -2.32 2.11 15.71
C ASP A 220 -1.49 3.33 16.14
N ILE A 221 -2.14 4.35 16.69
CA ILE A 221 -1.43 5.52 17.26
C ILE A 221 -0.61 5.08 18.48
N MET A 222 -1.21 4.33 19.40
CA MET A 222 -0.53 3.82 20.59
C MET A 222 0.65 2.90 20.23
N VAL A 223 0.48 2.03 19.25
CA VAL A 223 1.58 1.19 18.73
C VAL A 223 2.70 2.06 18.19
N SER A 224 2.40 3.11 17.42
CA SER A 224 3.43 4.02 16.90
C SER A 224 4.12 4.84 18.01
N MET A 225 3.46 5.10 19.12
CA MET A 225 4.07 5.78 20.29
C MET A 225 4.92 4.84 21.15
N ALA A 226 4.65 3.54 21.11
CA ALA A 226 5.13 2.59 22.09
C ALA A 226 6.65 2.44 22.11
N GLY A 227 7.34 2.55 20.96
CA GLY A 227 8.81 2.54 20.93
C GLY A 227 9.42 3.67 21.72
N HIS A 228 8.92 4.88 21.52
CA HIS A 228 9.36 6.06 22.24
C HIS A 228 9.04 6.01 23.74
N VAL A 229 7.82 5.59 24.07
CA VAL A 229 7.41 5.44 25.47
C VAL A 229 8.21 4.33 26.17
N ALA A 230 8.57 3.25 25.48
CA ALA A 230 9.42 2.20 26.02
C ALA A 230 10.80 2.72 26.43
N THR A 231 11.44 3.54 25.61
CA THR A 231 12.75 4.14 25.99
C THR A 231 12.63 5.02 27.24
N LYS A 232 11.58 5.83 27.36
CA LYS A 232 11.28 6.61 28.56
C LYS A 232 11.09 5.72 29.80
N VAL A 233 10.30 4.65 29.68
CA VAL A 233 9.97 3.74 30.80
C VAL A 233 11.19 3.00 31.32
N PHE A 234 12.09 2.54 30.43
CA PHE A 234 13.19 1.68 30.79
C PHE A 234 14.53 2.41 31.02
N PHE A 235 14.75 3.54 30.35
CA PHE A 235 15.99 4.33 30.48
C PHE A 235 15.79 5.67 31.18
N GLY A 236 14.53 6.09 31.42
CA GLY A 236 14.23 7.36 32.10
C GLY A 236 14.36 8.58 31.20
N GLU A 237 14.65 8.41 29.93
CA GLU A 237 14.86 9.49 28.96
C GLU A 237 14.33 9.13 27.56
N TYR A 238 14.11 10.17 26.76
CA TYR A 238 13.69 10.04 25.38
C TYR A 238 14.89 10.02 24.45
N TRP A 239 14.77 9.19 23.39
CA TRP A 239 15.82 9.07 22.39
C TRP A 239 15.37 9.57 21.02
N THR A 240 16.35 10.07 20.23
CA THR A 240 16.10 10.77 18.97
C THR A 240 15.69 9.86 17.80
N GLY A 241 15.75 8.54 17.92
CA GLY A 241 15.47 7.58 16.86
C GLY A 241 14.01 7.47 16.41
N ALA A 242 13.08 8.09 17.15
CA ALA A 242 11.62 7.95 16.94
C ALA A 242 10.99 8.92 15.92
N THR A 243 11.78 9.56 15.04
CA THR A 243 11.26 10.58 14.11
C THR A 243 10.17 10.04 13.19
N GLY A 244 10.33 8.82 12.67
CA GLY A 244 9.34 8.15 11.83
C GLY A 244 8.03 7.87 12.55
N ASP A 245 8.12 7.45 13.81
CA ASP A 245 6.97 7.17 14.67
C ASP A 245 6.15 8.42 14.96
N PHE A 246 6.83 9.53 15.29
CA PHE A 246 6.16 10.81 15.50
C PHE A 246 5.47 11.32 14.24
N GLN A 247 6.07 11.11 13.05
CA GLN A 247 5.42 11.45 11.79
C GLN A 247 4.16 10.61 11.57
N ASN A 248 4.20 9.31 11.88
CA ASN A 248 3.06 8.42 11.82
C ASN A 248 1.96 8.82 12.79
N VAL A 249 2.30 9.06 14.05
CA VAL A 249 1.35 9.54 15.08
C VAL A 249 0.70 10.85 14.65
N ARG A 250 1.48 11.81 14.20
CA ARG A 250 0.98 13.12 13.73
C ARG A 250 0.03 12.96 12.54
N ALA A 251 0.39 12.14 11.55
CA ALA A 251 -0.46 11.90 10.39
C ALA A 251 -1.79 11.26 10.78
N ARG A 252 -1.79 10.30 11.71
CA ARG A 252 -2.99 9.63 12.20
C ARG A 252 -3.87 10.55 13.04
N LEU A 253 -3.29 11.36 13.92
CA LEU A 253 -4.03 12.37 14.68
C LEU A 253 -4.69 13.39 13.74
N TRP A 254 -3.97 13.80 12.69
CA TRP A 254 -4.52 14.67 11.66
C TRP A 254 -5.72 14.01 10.93
N GLN A 255 -5.61 12.71 10.58
CA GLN A 255 -6.72 11.97 10.00
C GLN A 255 -7.94 11.90 10.94
N LEU A 256 -7.73 11.65 12.24
CA LEU A 256 -8.81 11.66 13.22
C LEU A 256 -9.52 13.03 13.29
N ALA A 257 -8.75 14.11 13.24
CA ALA A 257 -9.28 15.46 13.19
C ALA A 257 -10.10 15.69 11.90
N HIS A 258 -9.60 15.18 10.77
CA HIS A 258 -10.28 15.27 9.48
C HIS A 258 -11.58 14.45 9.44
N TYR A 259 -11.61 13.30 10.10
CA TYR A 259 -12.84 12.48 10.24
C TYR A 259 -13.86 13.06 11.23
N GLY A 260 -13.57 14.23 11.82
CA GLY A 260 -14.47 14.91 12.75
C GLY A 260 -14.47 14.33 14.16
N TYR A 261 -13.47 13.52 14.54
CA TYR A 261 -13.38 12.96 15.89
C TYR A 261 -13.26 14.02 16.99
N PHE A 262 -12.59 15.13 16.69
CA PHE A 262 -12.44 16.29 17.60
C PHE A 262 -13.45 17.41 17.35
N GLY A 263 -14.56 17.14 16.69
CA GLY A 263 -15.59 18.08 16.27
C GLY A 263 -15.72 18.17 14.74
N PRO A 264 -16.44 19.16 14.19
CA PRO A 264 -16.61 19.32 12.76
C PRO A 264 -15.28 19.25 11.99
N PRO A 265 -15.25 18.67 10.75
CA PRO A 265 -14.01 18.51 9.98
C PRO A 265 -13.21 19.79 9.90
N ILE A 266 -11.90 19.69 10.19
CA ILE A 266 -10.99 20.84 10.14
C ILE A 266 -10.45 20.92 8.72
N THR A 267 -10.66 22.04 8.03
CA THR A 267 -9.98 22.32 6.76
C THR A 267 -8.50 22.63 7.01
N MET A 268 -7.65 22.38 6.02
CA MET A 268 -6.21 22.66 6.13
C MET A 268 -5.94 24.12 6.52
N ASP A 269 -6.72 25.07 6.00
CA ASP A 269 -6.60 26.50 6.29
C ASP A 269 -6.91 26.84 7.76
N SER A 270 -7.85 26.12 8.38
CA SER A 270 -8.17 26.32 9.80
C SER A 270 -7.16 25.65 10.74
N ALA A 271 -6.38 24.71 10.26
CA ALA A 271 -5.36 24.00 11.05
C ALA A 271 -3.99 24.71 11.00
N MET A 272 -3.72 25.46 9.93
CA MET A 272 -2.38 26.01 9.63
C MET A 272 -2.26 27.52 9.74
N GLY A 273 -3.32 28.28 9.92
CA GLY A 273 -3.14 29.71 9.71
C GLY A 273 -4.21 30.70 10.11
N ALA A 274 -4.85 30.60 11.25
CA ALA A 274 -5.51 31.76 11.80
C ALA A 274 -5.28 31.86 13.31
N GLU A 275 -4.71 32.93 13.76
CA GLU A 275 -4.37 33.24 15.16
C GLU A 275 -5.55 33.14 16.16
N GLY A 276 -6.77 32.87 15.72
CA GLY A 276 -7.97 32.78 16.55
C GLY A 276 -8.59 31.37 16.70
N GLY A 277 -8.31 30.41 15.81
CA GLY A 277 -8.94 29.08 15.80
C GLY A 277 -8.12 27.97 16.47
N TYR A 278 -6.85 28.19 16.66
CA TYR A 278 -5.88 27.18 17.12
C TYR A 278 -5.98 26.90 18.63
N ASN A 279 -6.36 27.87 19.44
CA ASN A 279 -6.28 27.80 20.92
C ASN A 279 -7.22 26.79 21.59
N GLY A 280 -8.34 26.41 20.98
CA GLY A 280 -9.27 25.43 21.58
C GLY A 280 -9.01 24.00 21.16
N ARG A 281 -8.75 23.77 19.86
CA ARG A 281 -8.60 22.43 19.27
C ARG A 281 -7.20 21.88 19.42
N GLY A 282 -6.17 22.70 19.36
CA GLY A 282 -4.81 22.31 19.66
C GLY A 282 -4.68 21.70 21.05
N LYS A 283 -5.33 22.31 22.04
CA LYS A 283 -5.40 21.79 23.42
C LYS A 283 -6.14 20.45 23.52
N ILE A 284 -7.18 20.22 22.70
CA ILE A 284 -7.90 18.95 22.69
C ILE A 284 -6.99 17.84 22.12
N VAL A 285 -6.30 18.10 21.02
CA VAL A 285 -5.36 17.15 20.40
C VAL A 285 -4.19 16.87 21.34
N GLU A 286 -3.63 17.91 21.98
CA GLU A 286 -2.54 17.79 22.95
C GLU A 286 -2.97 16.94 24.17
N LYS A 287 -4.15 17.20 24.72
CA LYS A 287 -4.72 16.40 25.81
C LYS A 287 -4.95 14.95 25.38
N PHE A 288 -5.42 14.74 24.17
CA PHE A 288 -5.63 13.39 23.64
C PHE A 288 -4.30 12.66 23.41
N TRP A 289 -3.29 13.35 22.89
CA TRP A 289 -1.92 12.82 22.81
C TRP A 289 -1.42 12.36 24.19
N GLN A 290 -1.49 13.23 25.21
CA GLN A 290 -1.05 12.90 26.55
C GLN A 290 -1.80 11.69 27.12
N GLN A 291 -3.10 11.64 26.90
CA GLN A 291 -3.91 10.50 27.33
C GLN A 291 -3.46 9.19 26.68
N LEU A 292 -3.16 9.19 25.38
CA LEU A 292 -2.67 8.00 24.69
C LEU A 292 -1.26 7.62 25.13
N GLU A 293 -0.40 8.60 25.39
CA GLU A 293 0.94 8.35 25.93
C GLU A 293 0.86 7.70 27.30
N ASP A 294 0.03 8.21 28.21
CA ASP A 294 -0.18 7.65 29.56
C ASP A 294 -0.75 6.23 29.49
N GLN A 295 -1.72 5.98 28.62
CA GLN A 295 -2.29 4.64 28.40
C GLN A 295 -1.23 3.68 27.84
N THR A 296 -0.39 4.13 26.93
CA THR A 296 0.69 3.32 26.34
C THR A 296 1.75 3.02 27.41
N GLU A 297 2.11 4.00 28.23
CA GLU A 297 3.02 3.79 29.36
C GLU A 297 2.48 2.79 30.36
N GLN A 298 1.19 2.90 30.72
CA GLN A 298 0.54 1.95 31.64
C GLN A 298 0.52 0.52 31.04
N LEU A 299 0.22 0.38 29.74
CA LEU A 299 0.24 -0.90 29.04
C LEU A 299 1.63 -1.54 29.11
N LEU A 300 2.68 -0.79 28.78
CA LEU A 300 4.06 -1.27 28.80
C LEU A 300 4.52 -1.64 30.21
N ARG A 301 4.15 -0.86 31.24
CA ARG A 301 4.46 -1.18 32.64
C ARG A 301 3.73 -2.43 33.12
N THR A 302 2.48 -2.62 32.71
CA THR A 302 1.66 -3.79 33.08
C THR A 302 2.19 -5.08 32.45
N HIS A 303 2.66 -4.99 31.23
CA HIS A 303 3.19 -6.11 30.45
C HIS A 303 4.72 -6.09 30.38
N ARG A 304 5.37 -5.42 31.32
CA ARG A 304 6.81 -5.51 31.52
C ARG A 304 7.13 -6.95 31.89
N ILE A 305 7.53 -7.70 30.89
CA ILE A 305 8.03 -9.06 31.12
C ILE A 305 9.39 -8.90 31.78
N GLU A 306 9.47 -9.48 32.89
CA GLU A 306 10.64 -9.62 33.73
C GLU A 306 11.75 -10.40 33.03
#